data_33e192d3fb58d8f15ecb2bf93a707583
#
_entry.id   33e192d3fb58d8f15ecb2bf93a707583
#
_cell.length_a   1.000
_cell.length_b   1.000
_cell.length_c   1.000
_cell.angle_alpha   90.00
_cell.angle_beta   90.00
_cell.angle_gamma   90.00
#
_symmetry.space_group_name_H-M   'P 1'
#
loop_
_entity.id
_entity.type
_entity.pdbx_description
1 polymer ?
#
loop_
_entity_poly.entity_id
_entity_poly.type
_entity_poly.pdbx_seq_one_letter_code
_entity_poly.pdbx_strand_id
1 'polypeptide(L)' 'MKNTNCCPKCNSHNIVRVPDNQNRHASGNNIYTSTFTLMKKIPVIRYVCCDCGYVENWIETQKERDEIKRTFG' A
#
# COMPACT_ATOMS: atom_id res chain seq x y z
N MET A 1 -6.91 10.45 -1.68
CA MET A 1 -5.52 10.91 -1.53
C MET A 1 -4.68 10.52 -2.75
N LYS A 2 -4.73 9.30 -3.20
CA LYS A 2 -3.95 8.87 -4.38
C LYS A 2 -4.38 9.61 -5.65
N ASN A 3 -5.66 9.77 -5.85
CA ASN A 3 -6.22 10.36 -7.09
C ASN A 3 -6.57 11.84 -6.95
N THR A 4 -6.78 12.31 -5.73
CA THR A 4 -7.22 13.68 -5.48
C THR A 4 -6.10 14.57 -4.94
N ASN A 5 -5.04 13.96 -4.41
CA ASN A 5 -3.94 14.64 -3.74
C ASN A 5 -4.44 15.57 -2.62
N CYS A 6 -5.49 15.13 -1.94
CA CYS A 6 -6.16 15.91 -0.91
C CYS A 6 -6.65 14.94 0.18
N CYS A 7 -6.45 15.31 1.43
CA CYS A 7 -6.87 14.50 2.56
C CYS A 7 -8.39 14.58 2.73
N PRO A 8 -9.11 13.45 2.76
CA PRO A 8 -10.56 13.47 2.95
C PRO A 8 -10.98 13.85 4.37
N LYS A 9 -10.02 13.86 5.32
CA LYS A 9 -10.31 14.15 6.72
C LYS A 9 -10.10 15.61 7.09
N CYS A 10 -9.05 16.25 6.56
CA CYS A 10 -8.71 17.63 6.93
C CYS A 10 -8.55 18.56 5.72
N ASN A 11 -8.75 18.06 4.50
CA ASN A 11 -8.62 18.81 3.25
C ASN A 11 -7.22 19.32 2.95
N SER A 12 -6.21 18.85 3.64
CA SER A 12 -4.83 19.23 3.37
C SER A 12 -4.33 18.64 2.06
N HIS A 13 -3.44 19.35 1.40
CA HIS A 13 -2.73 18.85 0.23
C HIS A 13 -1.33 18.36 0.56
N ASN A 14 -0.98 18.30 1.84
CA ASN A 14 0.34 17.86 2.30
C ASN A 14 0.40 16.33 2.38
N ILE A 15 0.31 15.70 1.21
CA ILE A 15 0.22 14.24 1.07
C ILE A 15 1.56 13.70 0.60
N VAL A 16 2.07 12.69 1.30
CA VAL A 16 3.32 12.01 0.98
C VAL A 16 3.04 10.56 0.63
N ARG A 17 3.59 10.11 -0.49
CA ARG A 17 3.54 8.71 -0.89
C ARG A 17 4.72 7.98 -0.28
N VAL A 18 4.43 6.95 0.51
CA VAL A 18 5.45 6.12 1.15
C VAL A 18 5.43 4.75 0.49
N PRO A 19 6.41 4.44 -0.36
CA PRO A 19 6.49 3.11 -0.98
C PRO A 19 6.90 2.07 0.04
N ASP A 20 6.41 0.85 -0.15
CA ASP A 20 6.81 -0.26 0.69
C ASP A 20 8.18 -0.75 0.20
N ASN A 21 9.19 -0.65 1.04
CA ASN A 21 10.56 -0.97 0.65
C ASN A 21 10.84 -2.44 0.93
N GLN A 22 10.79 -3.26 -0.13
CA GLN A 22 11.00 -4.69 -0.04
C GLN A 22 12.47 -5.08 0.07
N ASN A 23 13.39 -4.15 -0.13
CA ASN A 23 14.82 -4.44 -0.13
C ASN A 23 15.44 -4.37 1.26
N ARG A 24 14.67 -4.00 2.27
CA ARG A 24 15.15 -3.94 3.64
C ARG A 24 14.66 -5.16 4.41
N HIS A 25 15.41 -5.53 5.44
CA HIS A 25 15.07 -6.64 6.32
C HIS A 25 13.80 -6.39 7.13
N ALA A 26 13.38 -5.16 7.23
CA ALA A 26 12.13 -4.86 7.89
C ALA A 26 11.00 -5.45 7.07
N SER A 27 10.20 -6.28 7.71
CA SER A 27 8.95 -6.73 7.15
C SER A 27 8.07 -5.52 6.97
N GLY A 28 7.96 -5.03 5.76
CA GLY A 28 7.03 -3.94 5.46
C GLY A 28 5.59 -4.39 5.64
N ASN A 29 4.68 -3.54 5.24
CA ASN A 29 3.24 -3.82 5.31
C ASN A 29 2.81 -4.63 4.08
N ASN A 30 3.53 -5.74 3.80
CA ASN A 30 3.31 -6.56 2.63
C ASN A 30 2.17 -7.55 2.82
N ILE A 31 1.50 -7.87 1.72
CA ILE A 31 0.52 -8.95 1.69
C ILE A 31 1.19 -10.18 1.05
N TYR A 32 1.10 -11.32 1.72
CA TYR A 32 1.67 -12.56 1.23
C TYR A 32 0.60 -13.38 0.52
N THR A 33 0.88 -13.76 -0.74
CA THR A 33 -0.11 -14.48 -1.56
C THR A 33 0.23 -15.96 -1.76
N SER A 34 1.38 -16.42 -1.28
CA SER A 34 1.79 -17.81 -1.41
C SER A 34 2.13 -18.40 -0.06
N THR A 35 1.64 -19.63 0.19
CA THR A 35 1.90 -20.36 1.44
C THR A 35 2.99 -21.42 1.29
N PHE A 36 3.50 -21.60 0.08
CA PHE A 36 4.55 -22.61 -0.19
C PHE A 36 5.92 -21.97 -0.24
N THR A 37 6.88 -22.67 -0.82
CA THR A 37 8.32 -22.36 -0.78
C THR A 37 8.68 -20.97 -1.32
N LEU A 38 7.82 -20.35 -2.12
CA LEU A 38 8.06 -19.04 -2.67
C LEU A 38 6.94 -18.10 -2.19
N MET A 39 7.20 -17.41 -1.11
CA MET A 39 6.28 -16.40 -0.62
C MET A 39 6.35 -15.17 -1.51
N LYS A 40 5.28 -14.92 -2.22
CA LYS A 40 5.17 -13.76 -3.07
C LYS A 40 4.66 -12.60 -2.24
N LYS A 41 5.47 -11.55 -2.16
CA LYS A 41 5.13 -10.34 -1.41
C LYS A 41 4.52 -9.31 -2.34
N ILE A 42 3.39 -8.76 -1.93
CA ILE A 42 2.75 -7.67 -2.65
C ILE A 42 2.94 -6.40 -1.83
N PRO A 43 3.61 -5.37 -2.38
CA PRO A 43 3.86 -4.14 -1.64
C PRO A 43 2.57 -3.35 -1.44
N VAL A 44 2.41 -2.80 -0.26
CA VAL A 44 1.29 -1.92 0.07
C VAL A 44 1.83 -0.50 0.15
N ILE A 45 1.37 0.36 -0.76
CA ILE A 45 1.79 1.75 -0.82
C ILE A 45 0.89 2.56 0.11
N ARG A 46 1.50 3.44 0.90
CA ARG A 46 0.78 4.28 1.85
C ARG A 46 0.82 5.72 1.40
N TYR A 47 -0.31 6.38 1.47
CA TYR A 47 -0.41 7.82 1.29
C TYR A 47 -0.73 8.43 2.62
N VAL A 48 0.13 9.33 3.09
CA VAL A 48 0.06 9.88 4.43
C VAL A 48 -0.21 11.37 4.36
N CYS A 49 -1.22 11.82 5.08
CA CYS A 49 -1.42 13.24 5.31
C CYS A 49 -0.51 13.68 6.44
N CYS A 50 0.45 14.54 6.13
CA CYS A 50 1.42 15.00 7.12
C CYS A 50 0.86 16.06 8.07
N ASP A 51 -0.35 16.53 7.83
CA ASP A 51 -0.98 17.51 8.71
C ASP A 51 -1.85 16.88 9.80
N CYS A 52 -2.59 15.81 9.46
CA CYS A 52 -3.49 15.18 10.44
C CYS A 52 -3.12 13.71 10.74
N GLY A 53 -2.25 13.11 9.94
CA GLY A 53 -1.80 11.73 10.15
C GLY A 53 -2.71 10.66 9.55
N TYR A 54 -3.71 11.02 8.78
CA TYR A 54 -4.55 10.03 8.10
C TYR A 54 -3.75 9.27 7.05
N VAL A 55 -3.92 7.95 6.99
CA VAL A 55 -3.16 7.08 6.09
C VAL A 55 -4.13 6.25 5.25
N GLU A 56 -3.87 6.19 3.94
CA GLU A 56 -4.55 5.27 3.02
C GLU A 56 -3.54 4.26 2.51
N ASN A 57 -3.97 2.99 2.47
CA ASN A 57 -3.18 1.91 1.91
C ASN A 57 -3.71 1.54 0.53
N TRP A 58 -2.80 1.38 -0.43
CA TRP A 58 -3.16 1.08 -1.81
C TRP A 58 -2.31 -0.04 -2.38
N ILE A 59 -2.95 -0.93 -3.14
CA ILE A 59 -2.26 -1.84 -4.04
C ILE A 59 -2.35 -1.22 -5.43
N GLU A 60 -1.26 -0.67 -5.91
CA GLU A 60 -1.30 0.21 -7.08
C GLU A 60 -1.37 -0.50 -8.42
N THR A 61 -0.89 -1.75 -8.50
CA THR A 61 -0.85 -2.47 -9.77
C THR A 61 -2.04 -3.41 -9.90
N GLN A 62 -2.64 -3.44 -11.10
CA GLN A 62 -3.78 -4.32 -11.37
C GLN A 62 -3.38 -5.78 -11.26
N LYS A 63 -2.19 -6.13 -11.73
CA LYS A 63 -1.67 -7.49 -11.67
C LYS A 63 -1.65 -8.01 -10.23
N GLU A 64 -1.22 -7.19 -9.30
CA GLU A 64 -1.14 -7.56 -7.90
C GLU A 64 -2.52 -7.64 -7.25
N ARG A 65 -3.43 -6.76 -7.63
CA ARG A 65 -4.82 -6.85 -7.16
C ARG A 65 -5.50 -8.14 -7.64
N ASP A 66 -5.23 -8.54 -8.87
CA ASP A 66 -5.76 -9.80 -9.42
C ASP A 66 -5.19 -11.00 -8.69
N GLU A 67 -3.92 -10.95 -8.32
CA GLU A 67 -3.25 -11.99 -7.54
C GLU A 67 -3.92 -12.17 -6.17
N ILE A 68 -4.22 -11.08 -5.51
CA ILE A 68 -4.92 -11.11 -4.21
C ILE A 68 -6.30 -11.74 -4.37
N LYS A 69 -7.01 -11.39 -5.42
CA LYS A 69 -8.34 -11.94 -5.67
C LYS A 69 -8.29 -13.45 -5.90
N ARG A 70 -7.30 -13.93 -6.64
CA ARG A 70 -7.13 -15.38 -6.86
C ARG A 70 -6.80 -16.11 -5.57
N THR A 71 -6.04 -15.48 -4.68
CA THR A 71 -5.56 -16.14 -3.45
C THR A 71 -6.61 -16.12 -2.36
N PHE A 72 -7.32 -15.02 -2.18
CA PHE A 72 -8.22 -14.82 -1.03
C PHE A 72 -9.68 -14.65 -1.39
N GLY A 73 -9.96 -14.33 -2.64
CA GLY A 73 -11.33 -14.07 -3.09
C GLY A 73 -12.21 -15.28 -3.31
#